data_01f47b8d9e3182ae6bf985d72c591f12
#
_entry.id   01f47b8d9e3182ae6bf985d72c591f12
#
_cell.length_a   1.000
_cell.length_b   1.000
_cell.length_c   1.000
_cell.angle_alpha   90.00
_cell.angle_beta   90.00
_cell.angle_gamma   90.00
#
_symmetry.space_group_name_H-M   'P 1'
#
loop_
_entity.id
_entity.type
_entity.pdbx_description
1 polymer ?
#
loop_
_entity_poly.entity_id
_entity_poly.type
_entity_poly.pdbx_seq_one_letter_code
_entity_poly.pdbx_strand_id
1 'polypeptide(L)'
;FSEIGFNVEEGPDVENEYNNFTALNTPDNHPARDMHDTFYLDDKKEKLLRTHTSPVQIRTMLKDKPPFKIIAPGRTYRSDSDQTHSPMFHQVEGLHIDKNINMGHLKGCLNYFIKEFFEVDKIKMRFRPSHFPFTEPSAEVDIGYEIKDGKIVIGEGDQWLEILGCGMVHPNVLKNVKVDPIKFQGYAFGIG
;
A
#
# COMPACT_ATOMS: atom_id res chain seq x y z
N PHE A 1 1.59 11.83 8.90
CA PHE A 1 2.18 10.52 9.31
C PHE A 1 3.35 10.70 10.28
N SER A 2 4.23 11.68 10.09
CA SER A 2 5.37 11.91 11.00
C SER A 2 4.92 12.15 12.46
N GLU A 3 3.82 12.87 12.67
CA GLU A 3 3.26 13.15 14.00
C GLU A 3 2.80 11.90 14.75
N ILE A 4 2.42 10.85 14.03
CA ILE A 4 2.05 9.56 14.61
C ILE A 4 3.20 8.53 14.54
N GLY A 5 4.44 9.01 14.31
CA GLY A 5 5.68 8.25 14.46
C GLY A 5 6.07 7.39 13.25
N PHE A 6 5.60 7.70 12.05
CA PHE A 6 6.11 7.08 10.84
C PHE A 6 7.38 7.80 10.35
N ASN A 7 8.40 7.02 10.01
CA ASN A 7 9.58 7.50 9.32
C ASN A 7 9.38 7.44 7.80
N VAL A 8 9.97 8.37 7.07
CA VAL A 8 9.96 8.35 5.60
C VAL A 8 11.13 7.52 5.11
N GLU A 9 10.84 6.54 4.26
CA GLU A 9 11.84 5.71 3.59
C GLU A 9 11.70 5.86 2.09
N GLU A 10 12.83 5.89 1.38
CA GLU A 10 12.88 6.04 -0.07
C GLU A 10 13.61 4.86 -0.71
N GLY A 11 13.33 4.62 -1.98
CA GLY A 11 13.97 3.59 -2.78
C GLY A 11 13.99 3.92 -4.27
N PRO A 12 14.74 3.15 -5.07
CA PRO A 12 14.93 3.41 -6.48
C PRO A 12 13.65 3.14 -7.29
N ASP A 13 13.48 3.87 -8.38
CA ASP A 13 12.40 3.62 -9.36
C ASP A 13 12.65 2.32 -10.15
N VAL A 14 13.92 2.03 -10.45
CA VAL A 14 14.33 0.76 -11.08
C VAL A 14 14.52 -0.30 -10.00
N GLU A 15 13.76 -1.38 -10.10
CA GLU A 15 13.73 -2.41 -9.08
C GLU A 15 13.98 -3.80 -9.70
N ASN A 16 14.30 -4.76 -8.85
CA ASN A 16 14.36 -6.15 -9.26
C ASN A 16 13.01 -6.84 -9.05
N GLU A 17 12.83 -7.92 -9.79
CA GLU A 17 11.61 -8.73 -9.76
C GLU A 17 11.32 -9.29 -8.36
N TYR A 18 12.37 -9.73 -7.64
CA TYR A 18 12.23 -10.28 -6.30
C TYR A 18 11.57 -9.29 -5.32
N ASN A 19 12.08 -8.06 -5.25
CA ASN A 19 11.55 -7.04 -4.33
C ASN A 19 10.15 -6.57 -4.74
N ASN A 20 9.88 -6.50 -6.06
CA ASN A 20 8.62 -5.97 -6.56
C ASN A 20 7.48 -6.99 -6.50
N PHE A 21 7.79 -8.30 -6.58
CA PHE A 21 6.78 -9.35 -6.66
C PHE A 21 7.01 -10.52 -5.70
N THR A 22 8.11 -11.24 -5.86
CA THR A 22 8.32 -12.52 -5.14
C THR A 22 8.35 -12.33 -3.62
N ALA A 23 9.09 -11.34 -3.11
CA ALA A 23 9.13 -11.04 -1.68
C ALA A 23 7.77 -10.59 -1.12
N LEU A 24 6.92 -10.01 -1.97
CA LEU A 24 5.55 -9.58 -1.67
C LEU A 24 4.50 -10.68 -1.86
N ASN A 25 4.93 -11.95 -1.91
CA ASN A 25 4.04 -13.10 -2.04
C ASN A 25 3.19 -13.10 -3.32
N THR A 26 3.62 -12.38 -4.36
CA THR A 26 2.95 -12.35 -5.65
C THR A 26 3.37 -13.58 -6.46
N PRO A 27 2.46 -14.51 -6.83
CA PRO A 27 2.82 -15.74 -7.52
C PRO A 27 3.30 -15.48 -8.96
N ASP A 28 4.07 -16.42 -9.53
CA ASP A 28 4.68 -16.26 -10.86
C ASP A 28 3.67 -16.09 -12.00
N ASN A 29 2.48 -16.66 -11.86
CA ASN A 29 1.39 -16.56 -12.81
C ASN A 29 0.42 -15.40 -12.54
N HIS A 30 0.77 -14.46 -11.66
CA HIS A 30 -0.09 -13.32 -11.37
C HIS A 30 -0.13 -12.34 -12.54
N PRO A 31 -1.31 -11.84 -12.95
CA PRO A 31 -1.44 -10.92 -14.08
C PRO A 31 -0.56 -9.66 -13.99
N ALA A 32 -0.35 -9.12 -12.79
CA ALA A 32 0.51 -7.95 -12.59
C ALA A 32 1.98 -8.15 -13.03
N ARG A 33 2.43 -9.40 -13.23
CA ARG A 33 3.75 -9.71 -13.77
C ARG A 33 3.77 -9.74 -15.31
N ASP A 34 2.63 -9.57 -15.96
CA ASP A 34 2.57 -9.52 -17.42
C ASP A 34 3.27 -8.25 -17.94
N MET A 35 3.85 -8.35 -19.13
CA MET A 35 4.43 -7.21 -19.86
C MET A 35 3.40 -6.14 -20.23
N HIS A 36 2.12 -6.49 -20.23
CA HIS A 36 1.03 -5.54 -20.45
C HIS A 36 0.82 -4.60 -19.23
N ASP A 37 1.21 -5.05 -18.02
CA ASP A 37 1.02 -4.29 -16.80
C ASP A 37 2.33 -3.75 -16.22
N THR A 38 3.49 -4.31 -16.60
CA THR A 38 4.81 -3.99 -16.02
C THR A 38 5.82 -3.60 -17.09
N PHE A 39 6.51 -2.48 -16.90
CA PHE A 39 7.65 -2.07 -17.73
C PHE A 39 8.91 -2.82 -17.30
N TYR A 40 9.26 -3.88 -18.02
CA TYR A 40 10.55 -4.56 -17.88
C TYR A 40 11.63 -3.83 -18.68
N LEU A 41 12.83 -3.77 -18.11
CA LEU A 41 13.97 -3.06 -18.68
C LEU A 41 14.99 -4.00 -19.35
N ASP A 42 14.77 -5.31 -19.23
CA ASP A 42 15.60 -6.34 -19.85
C ASP A 42 14.78 -7.55 -20.31
N ASP A 43 15.31 -8.31 -21.26
CA ASP A 43 14.63 -9.49 -21.82
C ASP A 43 14.46 -10.64 -20.83
N LYS A 44 15.28 -10.65 -19.76
CA LYS A 44 15.21 -11.67 -18.70
C LYS A 44 14.18 -11.37 -17.64
N LYS A 45 13.55 -10.19 -17.71
CA LYS A 45 12.58 -9.69 -16.74
C LYS A 45 13.16 -9.58 -15.30
N GLU A 46 14.46 -9.39 -15.18
CA GLU A 46 15.13 -9.26 -13.88
C GLU A 46 15.01 -7.83 -13.32
N LYS A 47 14.93 -6.83 -14.20
CA LYS A 47 14.79 -5.41 -13.86
C LYS A 47 13.53 -4.82 -14.46
N LEU A 48 12.87 -3.98 -13.68
CA LEU A 48 11.62 -3.33 -14.04
C LEU A 48 11.50 -1.92 -13.44
N LEU A 49 10.59 -1.12 -13.93
CA LEU A 49 10.11 0.05 -13.22
C LEU A 49 9.07 -0.40 -12.18
N ARG A 50 9.28 -0.04 -10.91
CA ARG A 50 8.42 -0.50 -9.82
C ARG A 50 6.96 -0.15 -10.06
N THR A 51 6.07 -1.12 -9.84
CA THR A 51 4.63 -0.99 -10.06
C THR A 51 3.87 -0.44 -8.85
N HIS A 52 4.55 -0.36 -7.72
CA HIS A 52 4.11 0.20 -6.44
C HIS A 52 5.34 0.57 -5.60
N THR A 53 5.14 1.25 -4.47
CA THR A 53 6.26 1.61 -3.58
C THR A 53 6.59 0.53 -2.55
N SER A 54 5.89 -0.61 -2.54
CA SER A 54 6.13 -1.74 -1.63
C SER A 54 7.56 -2.31 -1.64
N PRO A 55 8.35 -2.25 -2.75
CA PRO A 55 9.76 -2.65 -2.71
C PRO A 55 10.58 -1.91 -1.65
N VAL A 56 10.23 -0.67 -1.33
CA VAL A 56 10.89 0.09 -0.25
C VAL A 56 10.67 -0.60 1.09
N GLN A 57 9.46 -1.11 1.35
CA GLN A 57 9.15 -1.88 2.56
C GLN A 57 10.02 -3.13 2.65
N ILE A 58 10.17 -3.88 1.54
CA ILE A 58 11.02 -5.08 1.47
C ILE A 58 12.48 -4.72 1.74
N ARG A 59 13.00 -3.65 1.11
CA ARG A 59 14.37 -3.19 1.33
C ARG A 59 14.64 -2.81 2.78
N THR A 60 13.72 -2.08 3.41
CA THR A 60 13.82 -1.68 4.81
C THR A 60 13.82 -2.90 5.73
N MET A 61 12.90 -3.85 5.52
CA MET A 61 12.83 -5.07 6.33
C MET A 61 14.03 -6.01 6.15
N LEU A 62 14.66 -6.02 4.97
CA LEU A 62 15.87 -6.80 4.74
C LEU A 62 17.12 -6.16 5.37
N LYS A 63 17.14 -4.84 5.53
CA LYS A 63 18.27 -4.08 6.07
C LYS A 63 18.26 -4.04 7.60
N ASP A 64 17.09 -3.87 8.20
CA ASP A 64 16.92 -3.59 9.62
C ASP A 64 16.09 -4.69 10.31
N LYS A 65 15.87 -4.53 11.61
CA LYS A 65 15.05 -5.44 12.44
C LYS A 65 13.80 -4.72 12.95
N PRO A 66 12.68 -5.46 13.16
CA PRO A 66 11.48 -4.84 13.73
C PRO A 66 11.76 -4.25 15.14
N PRO A 67 10.99 -3.20 15.56
CA PRO A 67 9.77 -2.74 14.91
C PRO A 67 10.00 -1.84 13.69
N PHE A 68 9.06 -1.85 12.75
CA PHE A 68 9.04 -0.94 11.60
C PHE A 68 7.79 -0.07 11.63
N LYS A 69 7.93 1.21 11.35
CA LYS A 69 6.82 2.14 11.19
C LYS A 69 7.23 3.20 10.17
N ILE A 70 6.95 2.92 8.91
CA ILE A 70 7.45 3.68 7.76
C ILE A 70 6.36 4.05 6.78
N ILE A 71 6.57 5.17 6.07
CA ILE A 71 5.88 5.50 4.83
C ILE A 71 6.89 5.56 3.70
N ALA A 72 6.48 5.10 2.54
CA ALA A 72 7.26 5.07 1.31
C ALA A 72 6.54 5.85 0.20
N PRO A 73 6.78 7.17 0.10
CA PRO A 73 6.28 7.95 -1.02
C PRO A 73 7.15 7.75 -2.25
N GLY A 74 6.56 7.82 -3.44
CA GLY A 74 7.34 7.77 -4.66
C GLY A 74 6.54 7.59 -5.93
N ARG A 75 7.24 7.64 -7.06
CA ARG A 75 6.68 7.35 -8.38
C ARG A 75 6.52 5.85 -8.56
N THR A 76 5.48 5.49 -9.27
CA THR A 76 5.17 4.11 -9.67
C THR A 76 4.81 4.08 -11.16
N TYR A 77 4.98 2.93 -11.79
CA TYR A 77 4.88 2.80 -13.22
C TYR A 77 4.06 1.56 -13.58
N ARG A 78 3.06 1.76 -14.46
CA ARG A 78 2.27 0.65 -15.02
C ARG A 78 2.10 0.89 -16.49
N SER A 79 2.26 -0.14 -17.31
CA SER A 79 2.14 -0.02 -18.76
C SER A 79 0.68 0.12 -19.21
N ASP A 80 -0.26 -0.03 -18.30
CA ASP A 80 -1.67 0.28 -18.51
C ASP A 80 -1.85 1.78 -18.80
N SER A 81 -2.28 2.10 -20.02
CA SER A 81 -2.43 3.47 -20.49
C SER A 81 -3.72 3.61 -21.26
N ASP A 82 -4.71 4.26 -20.65
CA ASP A 82 -5.95 4.66 -21.30
C ASP A 82 -6.26 6.15 -21.06
N GLN A 83 -7.47 6.60 -21.37
CA GLN A 83 -7.87 8.00 -21.19
C GLN A 83 -7.92 8.43 -19.71
N THR A 84 -7.93 7.49 -18.76
CA THR A 84 -8.08 7.72 -17.32
C THR A 84 -6.84 7.32 -16.51
N HIS A 85 -5.91 6.56 -17.11
CA HIS A 85 -4.72 6.04 -16.46
C HIS A 85 -3.44 6.64 -17.06
N SER A 86 -2.61 7.22 -16.21
CA SER A 86 -1.24 7.62 -16.56
C SER A 86 -0.28 6.45 -16.37
N PRO A 87 0.67 6.21 -17.28
CA PRO A 87 1.68 5.16 -17.11
C PRO A 87 2.62 5.43 -15.93
N MET A 88 2.66 6.64 -15.40
CA MET A 88 3.38 7.03 -14.19
C MET A 88 2.43 7.79 -13.27
N PHE A 89 2.40 7.42 -12.00
CA PHE A 89 1.65 8.13 -10.96
C PHE A 89 2.43 8.09 -9.64
N HIS A 90 2.01 8.89 -8.67
CA HIS A 90 2.59 8.90 -7.34
C HIS A 90 1.78 8.02 -6.40
N GLN A 91 2.48 7.33 -5.52
CA GLN A 91 1.89 6.50 -4.49
C GLN A 91 2.55 6.78 -3.14
N VAL A 92 1.80 6.64 -2.08
CA VAL A 92 2.31 6.59 -0.71
C VAL A 92 1.85 5.28 -0.08
N GLU A 93 2.79 4.46 0.32
CA GLU A 93 2.49 3.25 1.08
C GLU A 93 2.98 3.35 2.52
N GLY A 94 2.23 2.78 3.45
CA GLY A 94 2.59 2.69 4.85
C GLY A 94 2.74 1.25 5.31
N LEU A 95 3.70 1.03 6.21
CA LEU A 95 3.97 -0.25 6.87
C LEU A 95 4.19 -0.03 8.36
N HIS A 96 3.47 -0.79 9.18
CA HIS A 96 3.75 -0.86 10.60
C HIS A 96 3.84 -2.33 11.04
N ILE A 97 5.01 -2.74 11.52
CA ILE A 97 5.27 -4.09 12.04
C ILE A 97 5.80 -3.97 13.46
N ASP A 98 5.11 -4.61 14.38
CA ASP A 98 5.53 -4.70 15.79
C ASP A 98 4.87 -5.92 16.44
N LYS A 99 5.10 -6.11 17.73
CA LYS A 99 4.38 -7.08 18.55
C LYS A 99 2.93 -6.61 18.75
N ASN A 100 1.99 -7.57 18.70
CA ASN A 100 0.57 -7.32 19.00
C ASN A 100 -0.17 -6.32 18.08
N ILE A 101 0.35 -6.05 16.88
CA ILE A 101 -0.37 -5.26 15.88
C ILE A 101 -1.55 -6.05 15.33
N ASN A 102 -2.68 -5.36 15.13
CA ASN A 102 -3.91 -5.97 14.64
C ASN A 102 -4.72 -4.99 13.77
N MET A 103 -5.82 -5.47 13.21
CA MET A 103 -6.71 -4.70 12.33
C MET A 103 -7.27 -3.43 13.01
N GLY A 104 -7.44 -3.42 14.33
CA GLY A 104 -7.88 -2.23 15.08
C GLY A 104 -6.86 -1.10 14.99
N HIS A 105 -5.58 -1.41 15.05
CA HIS A 105 -4.50 -0.42 14.89
C HIS A 105 -4.48 0.15 13.46
N LEU A 106 -4.68 -0.69 12.42
CA LEU A 106 -4.82 -0.23 11.04
C LEU A 106 -6.00 0.73 10.89
N LYS A 107 -7.19 0.33 11.37
CA LYS A 107 -8.39 1.18 11.33
C LYS A 107 -8.20 2.51 12.04
N GLY A 108 -7.57 2.49 13.21
CA GLY A 108 -7.25 3.72 13.97
C GLY A 108 -6.31 4.64 13.21
N CYS A 109 -5.23 4.09 12.66
CA CYS A 109 -4.26 4.83 11.85
C CYS A 109 -4.92 5.48 10.63
N LEU A 110 -5.73 4.74 9.87
CA LEU A 110 -6.40 5.24 8.68
C LEU A 110 -7.48 6.27 9.01
N ASN A 111 -8.23 6.08 10.09
CA ASN A 111 -9.22 7.07 10.53
C ASN A 111 -8.57 8.40 10.89
N TYR A 112 -7.46 8.35 11.63
CA TYR A 112 -6.68 9.54 11.96
C TYR A 112 -6.17 10.24 10.69
N PHE A 113 -5.48 9.48 9.82
CA PHE A 113 -4.93 10.02 8.58
C PHE A 113 -5.99 10.69 7.69
N ILE A 114 -7.11 10.02 7.46
CA ILE A 114 -8.17 10.51 6.57
C ILE A 114 -8.79 11.80 7.11
N LYS A 115 -9.02 11.89 8.42
CA LYS A 115 -9.55 13.11 9.05
C LYS A 115 -8.61 14.28 8.89
N GLU A 116 -7.32 14.08 9.17
CA GLU A 116 -6.30 15.11 9.02
C GLU A 116 -6.10 15.53 7.57
N PHE A 117 -6.10 14.56 6.65
CA PHE A 117 -5.87 14.82 5.22
C PHE A 117 -7.02 15.63 4.57
N PHE A 118 -8.26 15.31 4.91
CA PHE A 118 -9.44 16.00 4.39
C PHE A 118 -9.92 17.15 5.28
N GLU A 119 -9.23 17.41 6.40
CA GLU A 119 -9.56 18.46 7.37
C GLU A 119 -11.02 18.38 7.85
N VAL A 120 -11.47 17.17 8.24
CA VAL A 120 -12.83 16.89 8.69
C VAL A 120 -12.84 16.25 10.09
N ASP A 121 -13.74 16.72 10.95
CA ASP A 121 -13.92 16.15 12.29
C ASP A 121 -14.59 14.79 12.27
N LYS A 122 -15.51 14.58 11.33
CA LYS A 122 -16.29 13.36 11.20
C LYS A 122 -16.22 12.82 9.79
N ILE A 123 -16.10 11.49 9.67
CA ILE A 123 -16.08 10.80 8.40
C ILE A 123 -16.71 9.42 8.50
N LYS A 124 -17.59 9.10 7.56
CA LYS A 124 -18.01 7.72 7.32
C LYS A 124 -16.90 6.99 6.59
N MET A 125 -16.48 5.86 7.12
CA MET A 125 -15.46 5.00 6.52
C MET A 125 -15.94 3.56 6.54
N ARG A 126 -15.81 2.86 5.42
CA ARG A 126 -16.10 1.43 5.34
C ARG A 126 -14.92 0.66 4.77
N PHE A 127 -14.77 -0.57 5.25
CA PHE A 127 -13.78 -1.52 4.76
C PHE A 127 -14.52 -2.59 3.97
N ARG A 128 -14.24 -2.69 2.68
CA ARG A 128 -14.75 -3.75 1.82
C ARG A 128 -13.71 -4.86 1.70
N PRO A 129 -14.06 -6.13 1.90
CA PRO A 129 -13.13 -7.24 1.65
C PRO A 129 -12.57 -7.15 0.23
N SER A 130 -11.25 -7.36 0.11
CA SER A 130 -10.53 -7.39 -1.15
C SER A 130 -9.45 -8.48 -1.10
N HIS A 131 -8.71 -8.63 -2.18
CA HIS A 131 -7.60 -9.59 -2.25
C HIS A 131 -6.34 -8.91 -2.79
N PHE A 132 -5.29 -8.94 -1.95
CA PHE A 132 -3.93 -8.58 -2.34
C PHE A 132 -3.00 -9.72 -1.92
N PRO A 133 -2.01 -10.13 -2.77
CA PRO A 133 -1.13 -11.25 -2.44
C PRO A 133 -0.31 -11.03 -1.15
N PHE A 134 -0.01 -9.78 -0.83
CA PHE A 134 0.87 -9.38 0.26
C PHE A 134 0.15 -9.06 1.58
N THR A 135 -1.19 -9.13 1.61
CA THR A 135 -1.99 -8.92 2.83
C THR A 135 -3.08 -9.97 2.99
N GLU A 136 -3.38 -10.33 4.26
CA GLU A 136 -4.48 -11.20 4.64
C GLU A 136 -4.87 -10.98 6.12
N PRO A 137 -6.10 -10.52 6.43
CA PRO A 137 -7.12 -10.08 5.47
C PRO A 137 -6.74 -8.79 4.74
N SER A 138 -7.29 -8.64 3.53
CA SER A 138 -7.16 -7.45 2.70
C SER A 138 -8.48 -6.70 2.62
N ALA A 139 -8.41 -5.39 2.49
CA ALA A 139 -9.58 -4.54 2.32
C ALA A 139 -9.28 -3.32 1.44
N GLU A 140 -10.29 -2.87 0.74
CA GLU A 140 -10.36 -1.53 0.16
C GLU A 140 -11.14 -0.62 1.10
N VAL A 141 -10.73 0.65 1.17
CA VAL A 141 -11.34 1.64 2.06
C VAL A 141 -12.03 2.70 1.24
N ASP A 142 -13.32 2.85 1.53
CA ASP A 142 -14.14 3.91 0.98
C ASP A 142 -14.49 4.93 2.07
N ILE A 143 -14.61 6.20 1.65
CA ILE A 143 -15.06 7.29 2.50
C ILE A 143 -16.36 7.88 2.00
N GLY A 144 -17.18 8.37 2.93
CA GLY A 144 -18.44 9.01 2.63
C GLY A 144 -18.26 10.38 2.03
N TYR A 145 -19.05 10.71 1.00
CA TYR A 145 -19.14 12.07 0.45
C TYR A 145 -20.57 12.39 0.00
N GLU A 146 -20.83 13.67 -0.20
CA GLU A 146 -22.03 14.18 -0.82
C GLU A 146 -21.67 15.26 -1.84
N ILE A 147 -22.62 15.60 -2.72
CA ILE A 147 -22.46 16.71 -3.65
C ILE A 147 -23.34 17.87 -3.18
N LYS A 148 -22.71 18.98 -2.81
CA LYS A 148 -23.36 20.24 -2.44
C LYS A 148 -22.94 21.34 -3.42
N ASP A 149 -23.90 21.99 -4.05
CA ASP A 149 -23.65 23.07 -5.03
C ASP A 149 -22.64 22.69 -6.13
N GLY A 150 -22.70 21.42 -6.60
CA GLY A 150 -21.80 20.89 -7.62
C GLY A 150 -20.38 20.57 -7.14
N LYS A 151 -20.12 20.63 -5.83
CA LYS A 151 -18.81 20.31 -5.21
C LYS A 151 -18.91 19.06 -4.36
N ILE A 152 -17.84 18.26 -4.41
CA ILE A 152 -17.68 17.10 -3.54
C ILE A 152 -17.34 17.59 -2.13
N VAL A 153 -18.12 17.16 -1.14
CA VAL A 153 -17.91 17.41 0.29
C VAL A 153 -17.66 16.06 0.95
N ILE A 154 -16.44 15.84 1.42
CA ILE A 154 -16.04 14.63 2.14
C ILE A 154 -16.55 14.69 3.58
N GLY A 155 -17.04 13.57 4.11
CA GLY A 155 -17.49 13.48 5.50
C GLY A 155 -18.53 12.40 5.75
N GLU A 156 -19.74 12.81 6.11
CA GLU A 156 -20.85 11.92 6.52
C GLU A 156 -21.88 11.65 5.41
N GLY A 157 -21.59 12.03 4.15
CA GLY A 157 -22.48 11.78 3.01
C GLY A 157 -22.76 10.30 2.74
N ASP A 158 -23.77 10.04 1.91
CA ASP A 158 -24.24 8.67 1.62
C ASP A 158 -23.64 8.06 0.33
N GLN A 159 -22.86 8.84 -0.41
CA GLN A 159 -22.08 8.34 -1.54
C GLN A 159 -20.70 7.87 -1.06
N TRP A 160 -20.06 7.00 -1.84
CA TRP A 160 -18.81 6.35 -1.45
C TRP A 160 -17.71 6.59 -2.50
N LEU A 161 -16.55 7.02 -2.02
CA LEU A 161 -15.34 7.19 -2.81
C LEU A 161 -14.28 6.22 -2.28
N GLU A 162 -13.80 5.31 -3.13
CA GLU A 162 -12.66 4.46 -2.83
C GLU A 162 -11.38 5.31 -2.83
N ILE A 163 -10.57 5.16 -1.79
CA ILE A 163 -9.36 5.98 -1.61
C ILE A 163 -8.07 5.18 -1.44
N LEU A 164 -8.13 3.95 -0.96
CA LEU A 164 -6.93 3.16 -0.69
C LEU A 164 -7.21 1.65 -0.53
N GLY A 165 -6.14 0.87 -0.76
CA GLY A 165 -6.09 -0.53 -0.36
C GLY A 165 -5.29 -0.73 0.92
N CYS A 166 -5.65 -1.72 1.75
CA CYS A 166 -4.95 -2.02 3.00
C CYS A 166 -5.14 -3.47 3.45
N GLY A 167 -4.40 -3.86 4.48
CA GLY A 167 -4.59 -5.16 5.12
C GLY A 167 -3.53 -5.49 6.15
N MET A 168 -3.68 -6.65 6.77
CA MET A 168 -2.64 -7.21 7.63
C MET A 168 -1.56 -7.85 6.74
N VAL A 169 -0.30 -7.60 7.05
CA VAL A 169 0.82 -8.13 6.25
C VAL A 169 0.79 -9.64 6.25
N HIS A 170 0.83 -10.24 5.06
CA HIS A 170 0.77 -11.68 4.90
C HIS A 170 2.00 -12.35 5.55
N PRO A 171 1.85 -13.46 6.31
CA PRO A 171 2.96 -14.13 6.98
C PRO A 171 4.12 -14.53 6.05
N ASN A 172 3.84 -14.85 4.80
CA ASN A 172 4.87 -15.17 3.82
C ASN A 172 5.76 -13.98 3.49
N VAL A 173 5.22 -12.76 3.44
CA VAL A 173 6.02 -11.53 3.27
C VAL A 173 7.03 -11.39 4.40
N LEU A 174 6.59 -11.58 5.66
CA LEU A 174 7.49 -11.54 6.82
C LEU A 174 8.57 -12.62 6.74
N LYS A 175 8.20 -13.86 6.38
CA LYS A 175 9.17 -14.95 6.19
C LYS A 175 10.20 -14.63 5.10
N ASN A 176 9.77 -14.07 3.97
CA ASN A 176 10.64 -13.73 2.83
C ASN A 176 11.71 -12.69 3.21
N VAL A 177 11.41 -11.83 4.20
CA VAL A 177 12.35 -10.83 4.73
C VAL A 177 12.98 -11.26 6.07
N LYS A 178 12.87 -12.53 6.47
CA LYS A 178 13.44 -13.14 7.70
C LYS A 178 12.92 -12.51 9.01
N VAL A 179 11.71 -12.00 8.99
CA VAL A 179 10.98 -11.56 10.19
C VAL A 179 10.08 -12.71 10.66
N ASP A 180 10.15 -13.02 11.95
CA ASP A 180 9.37 -14.11 12.55
C ASP A 180 7.87 -13.75 12.66
N PRO A 181 6.96 -14.36 11.87
CA PRO A 181 5.55 -14.01 11.86
C PRO A 181 4.77 -14.49 13.09
N ILE A 182 5.39 -15.27 13.96
CA ILE A 182 4.80 -15.66 15.25
C ILE A 182 4.99 -14.53 16.27
N LYS A 183 6.15 -13.87 16.21
CA LYS A 183 6.51 -12.79 17.15
C LYS A 183 6.04 -11.42 16.71
N PHE A 184 5.96 -11.19 15.41
CA PHE A 184 5.65 -9.90 14.82
C PHE A 184 4.47 -10.00 13.88
N GLN A 185 3.64 -8.99 13.91
CA GLN A 185 2.51 -8.80 13.02
C GLN A 185 2.54 -7.38 12.50
N GLY A 186 1.84 -7.10 11.44
CA GLY A 186 1.81 -5.75 10.91
C GLY A 186 0.66 -5.49 9.98
N TYR A 187 0.48 -4.23 9.65
CA TYR A 187 -0.43 -3.79 8.62
C TYR A 187 0.29 -2.96 7.57
N ALA A 188 -0.28 -2.95 6.39
CA ALA A 188 0.14 -2.09 5.30
C ALA A 188 -1.08 -1.42 4.64
N PHE A 189 -0.85 -0.28 3.99
CA PHE A 189 -1.83 0.43 3.19
C PHE A 189 -1.14 1.15 2.03
N GLY A 190 -1.88 1.40 0.95
CA GLY A 190 -1.36 2.12 -0.22
C GLY A 190 -2.41 3.04 -0.81
N ILE A 191 -2.02 4.30 -1.05
CA ILE A 191 -2.79 5.38 -1.65
C ILE A 191 -2.10 5.81 -2.93
N GLY A 192 -2.83 5.83 -4.04
CA GLY A 192 -2.29 6.21 -5.34
C GLY A 192 -3.20 7.12 -6.13
#